data_20276816a8c7926339095d66014699eb
#
_entry.id   20276816a8c7926339095d66014699eb
#
_cell.length_a   1.000
_cell.length_b   1.000
_cell.length_c   1.000
_cell.angle_alpha   90.00
_cell.angle_beta   90.00
_cell.angle_gamma   90.00
#
_symmetry.space_group_name_H-M   'P 1'
#
loop_
_entity.id
_entity.type
_entity.pdbx_description
1 polymer ?
#
loop_
_entity_poly.entity_id
_entity_poly.type
_entity_poly.pdbx_seq_one_letter_code
_entity_poly.pdbx_strand_id
1 'polypeptide(L)'
;MLPGQEGVTSLPTSENTGPCGPVFFARRRGEAPVFDRLRAVSMVSWLQSGCDTRNAVLPGMAGPLTTGGTVMEQGDAAPVRAAQGGDAARTRRLALALLLRLAAAAAALTVLLGVVLLVTQARGQDMFPAVKDGDLLIAYRLQRRWRQDDIVLYRQGDTLCVGRVAAAGGDVVLLDDSGELRVNGTLHTGEIPYATYPAEGLTYPYTVPEGYLFLLCDHRTQGRDSRHFGAVPEDSVAGKVITLLRRRGL
;
A
#
# COMPACT_ATOMS: atom_id res chain seq x y z
N MET A 1 27.57 -15.03 -65.81
CA MET A 1 27.47 -13.64 -65.37
C MET A 1 26.32 -13.56 -64.39
N LEU A 2 26.65 -13.56 -63.10
CA LEU A 2 25.69 -13.34 -62.01
C LEU A 2 25.86 -11.93 -61.52
N PRO A 3 24.83 -11.16 -61.27
CA PRO A 3 24.92 -9.90 -60.54
C PRO A 3 24.51 -10.05 -59.08
N GLY A 4 25.33 -9.57 -58.21
CA GLY A 4 25.19 -8.56 -57.18
C GLY A 4 24.26 -8.92 -56.02
N GLN A 5 24.88 -9.27 -54.88
CA GLN A 5 24.26 -9.18 -53.56
C GLN A 5 24.12 -7.71 -53.17
N GLU A 6 22.92 -7.23 -53.00
CA GLU A 6 22.63 -5.95 -52.38
C GLU A 6 22.19 -6.13 -50.93
N GLY A 7 22.87 -5.44 -50.13
CA GLY A 7 22.67 -4.90 -48.79
C GLY A 7 21.49 -5.36 -47.94
N VAL A 8 21.80 -6.08 -46.88
CA VAL A 8 20.97 -6.23 -45.70
C VAL A 8 20.93 -4.87 -44.99
N THR A 9 19.88 -4.11 -45.22
CA THR A 9 19.55 -2.94 -44.42
C THR A 9 19.12 -3.40 -43.03
N SER A 10 19.92 -3.06 -42.04
CA SER A 10 19.61 -3.22 -40.63
C SER A 10 18.30 -2.51 -40.31
N LEU A 11 17.32 -3.26 -39.87
CA LEU A 11 16.08 -2.75 -39.26
C LEU A 11 16.45 -1.95 -38.02
N PRO A 12 15.81 -0.81 -37.78
CA PRO A 12 16.00 -0.05 -36.56
C PRO A 12 15.48 -0.90 -35.38
N THR A 13 16.32 -1.04 -34.37
CA THR A 13 15.95 -1.54 -33.05
C THR A 13 14.75 -0.79 -32.55
N SER A 14 13.62 -1.49 -32.42
CA SER A 14 12.41 -0.96 -31.83
C SER A 14 12.72 -0.55 -30.40
N GLU A 15 12.67 0.74 -30.15
CA GLU A 15 12.63 1.28 -28.79
C GLU A 15 11.52 0.59 -28.02
N ASN A 16 11.89 0.05 -26.89
CA ASN A 16 11.07 -0.68 -25.94
C ASN A 16 10.02 0.25 -25.32
N THR A 17 8.96 0.54 -26.06
CA THR A 17 7.75 1.13 -25.51
C THR A 17 6.97 0.00 -24.84
N GLY A 18 7.07 -0.08 -23.51
CA GLY A 18 6.30 -1.01 -22.72
C GLY A 18 4.78 -0.92 -23.02
N PRO A 19 4.03 -1.98 -22.75
CA PRO A 19 2.64 -2.14 -23.20
C PRO A 19 1.63 -1.17 -22.56
N CYS A 20 1.99 -0.49 -21.49
CA CYS A 20 1.20 0.58 -20.88
C CYS A 20 2.00 1.88 -20.89
N GLY A 21 1.37 3.01 -21.09
CA GLY A 21 2.01 4.30 -20.97
C GLY A 21 2.73 4.43 -19.61
N PRO A 22 3.90 5.08 -19.52
CA PRO A 22 4.73 5.05 -18.34
C PRO A 22 4.04 5.72 -17.15
N VAL A 23 3.67 4.92 -16.15
CA VAL A 23 3.36 5.43 -14.82
C VAL A 23 4.70 5.65 -14.11
N PHE A 24 5.23 6.88 -14.17
CA PHE A 24 6.50 7.18 -13.52
C PHE A 24 6.31 7.30 -12.00
N PHE A 25 6.96 6.41 -11.26
CA PHE A 25 7.36 6.72 -9.90
C PHE A 25 8.45 7.80 -9.97
N ALA A 26 8.26 8.90 -9.27
CA ALA A 26 9.37 9.77 -8.91
C ALA A 26 10.25 9.00 -7.91
N ARG A 27 11.17 8.19 -8.44
CA ARG A 27 12.20 7.51 -7.64
C ARG A 27 13.13 8.59 -7.12
N ARG A 28 13.08 8.91 -5.84
CA ARG A 28 14.20 9.58 -5.19
C ARG A 28 15.42 8.68 -5.37
N ARG A 29 16.45 9.21 -6.04
CA ARG A 29 17.74 8.51 -6.18
C ARG A 29 18.26 8.19 -4.79
N GLY A 30 18.41 6.91 -4.47
CA GLY A 30 19.15 6.48 -3.29
C GLY A 30 18.52 5.40 -2.41
N GLU A 31 17.30 4.94 -2.64
CA GLU A 31 16.74 3.87 -1.82
C GLU A 31 16.72 2.54 -2.57
N ALA A 32 17.57 1.63 -2.10
CA ALA A 32 17.53 0.21 -2.44
C ALA A 32 16.19 -0.40 -1.98
N PRO A 33 15.67 -1.46 -2.63
CA PRO A 33 14.39 -2.06 -2.27
C PRO A 33 14.46 -2.65 -0.85
N VAL A 34 13.72 -2.04 0.07
CA VAL A 34 13.60 -2.45 1.49
C VAL A 34 12.87 -3.80 1.65
N PHE A 35 12.66 -4.55 0.61
CA PHE A 35 11.78 -5.74 0.64
C PHE A 35 12.46 -7.05 1.06
N ASP A 36 13.79 -7.07 1.29
CA ASP A 36 14.49 -8.34 1.56
C ASP A 36 14.98 -8.51 3.01
N ARG A 37 14.57 -7.67 3.96
CA ARG A 37 15.03 -7.75 5.37
C ARG A 37 13.95 -7.79 6.45
N LEU A 38 12.71 -8.14 6.13
CA LEU A 38 11.69 -8.40 7.17
C LEU A 38 11.31 -9.89 7.22
N ARG A 39 12.32 -10.75 7.27
CA ARG A 39 12.17 -12.08 7.87
C ARG A 39 12.51 -11.99 9.35
N ALA A 40 11.50 -12.26 10.16
CA ALA A 40 11.60 -12.71 11.54
C ALA A 40 12.36 -11.79 12.52
N VAL A 41 11.65 -10.84 13.11
CA VAL A 41 11.85 -10.55 14.53
C VAL A 41 10.54 -10.82 15.24
N SER A 42 10.52 -11.96 15.89
CA SER A 42 9.48 -12.40 16.83
C SER A 42 9.37 -11.38 17.97
N MET A 43 8.33 -10.56 17.94
CA MET A 43 8.02 -9.57 18.96
C MET A 43 6.97 -10.14 19.92
N VAL A 44 7.30 -11.25 20.57
CA VAL A 44 6.49 -11.87 21.64
C VAL A 44 7.40 -12.13 22.84
N SER A 45 7.95 -11.08 23.43
CA SER A 45 8.75 -11.28 24.67
C SER A 45 8.76 -10.07 25.62
N TRP A 46 7.80 -9.16 25.54
CA TRP A 46 7.82 -7.96 26.39
C TRP A 46 6.53 -7.69 27.18
N LEU A 47 5.72 -8.71 27.40
CA LEU A 47 4.48 -8.58 28.18
C LEU A 47 4.44 -9.48 29.42
N GLN A 48 5.59 -9.84 29.97
CA GLN A 48 5.66 -10.61 31.22
C GLN A 48 6.79 -10.14 32.11
N SER A 49 6.62 -9.01 32.76
CA SER A 49 7.35 -8.58 33.99
C SER A 49 6.66 -7.32 34.48
N GLY A 50 5.95 -7.33 35.48
CA GLY A 50 6.00 -7.52 36.85
C GLY A 50 5.02 -6.65 37.50
N CYS A 51 3.95 -7.21 37.95
CA CYS A 51 3.14 -6.67 39.03
C CYS A 51 3.61 -7.43 40.29
N ASP A 52 4.54 -6.86 41.04
CA ASP A 52 4.92 -7.41 42.34
C ASP A 52 4.43 -6.45 43.41
N THR A 53 3.23 -6.74 43.87
CA THR A 53 2.65 -6.20 45.09
C THR A 53 3.04 -7.13 46.23
N ARG A 54 4.08 -6.82 46.96
CA ARG A 54 4.29 -7.39 48.32
C ARG A 54 5.07 -6.40 49.15
N ASN A 55 4.45 -5.79 50.12
CA ASN A 55 4.70 -5.83 51.56
C ASN A 55 4.06 -4.62 52.21
N ALA A 56 2.84 -4.81 52.65
CA ALA A 56 2.27 -4.10 53.78
C ALA A 56 2.72 -4.85 55.04
N VAL A 57 3.52 -4.24 55.84
CA VAL A 57 3.77 -4.66 57.22
C VAL A 57 3.35 -3.53 58.12
N LEU A 58 2.26 -3.76 58.84
CA LEU A 58 1.90 -3.03 60.05
C LEU A 58 2.61 -3.67 61.23
N PRO A 59 3.08 -2.86 62.19
CA PRO A 59 2.93 -3.22 63.61
C PRO A 59 2.36 -2.05 64.39
N GLY A 60 1.32 -2.19 65.16
CA GLY A 60 1.20 -2.75 66.47
C GLY A 60 1.47 -1.72 67.56
N MET A 61 0.40 -1.29 68.17
CA MET A 61 0.00 -0.87 69.51
C MET A 61 1.07 -0.85 70.64
N ALA A 62 0.99 0.21 71.39
CA ALA A 62 0.79 0.27 72.85
C ALA A 62 1.52 1.47 73.49
N GLY A 63 0.77 2.25 74.24
CA GLY A 63 1.11 3.47 74.97
C GLY A 63 2.16 3.36 76.04
N PRO A 64 2.28 4.26 77.04
CA PRO A 64 1.23 4.90 77.82
C PRO A 64 1.39 6.43 78.06
N LEU A 65 0.34 6.99 78.64
CA LEU A 65 0.16 8.30 79.15
C LEU A 65 1.21 8.64 80.23
N THR A 66 1.80 9.84 80.17
CA THR A 66 2.28 10.58 81.38
C THR A 66 2.10 12.08 81.15
N THR A 67 1.56 12.63 82.20
CA THR A 67 1.12 13.97 82.47
C THR A 67 2.29 14.97 82.58
N GLY A 68 2.10 16.24 82.20
CA GLY A 68 2.59 17.42 82.89
C GLY A 68 3.81 18.12 82.32
N GLY A 69 3.65 19.39 82.00
CA GLY A 69 4.79 20.32 81.85
C GLY A 69 4.56 21.40 80.81
N THR A 70 3.97 22.48 81.26
CA THR A 70 3.89 23.77 80.58
C THR A 70 5.29 24.36 80.40
N VAL A 71 5.77 24.45 79.18
CA VAL A 71 6.89 25.33 78.83
C VAL A 71 6.52 26.02 77.55
N MET A 72 6.37 27.34 77.66
CA MET A 72 6.32 28.23 76.50
C MET A 72 7.68 28.23 75.84
N GLU A 73 7.82 27.68 74.66
CA GLU A 73 9.02 27.82 73.84
C GLU A 73 8.63 28.44 72.50
N GLN A 74 9.27 29.61 72.35
CA GLN A 74 9.19 30.42 71.16
C GLN A 74 9.54 29.60 69.94
N GLY A 75 8.56 29.42 69.08
CA GLY A 75 8.73 28.70 67.77
C GLY A 75 9.58 29.54 66.84
N ASP A 76 10.79 29.11 66.59
CA ASP A 76 11.55 29.48 65.42
C ASP A 76 10.78 28.90 64.17
N ALA A 77 10.12 29.78 63.44
CA ALA A 77 9.55 29.45 62.15
C ALA A 77 10.69 29.11 61.17
N ALA A 78 11.00 27.84 61.06
CA ALA A 78 11.86 27.37 60.00
C ALA A 78 11.25 27.75 58.66
N PRO A 79 12.01 28.37 57.74
CA PRO A 79 11.45 28.71 56.42
C PRO A 79 11.09 27.41 55.69
N VAL A 80 9.81 27.26 55.36
CA VAL A 80 9.32 26.25 54.44
C VAL A 80 10.01 26.52 53.11
N ARG A 81 11.20 25.96 52.91
CA ARG A 81 11.83 25.89 51.61
C ARG A 81 10.95 25.03 50.76
N ALA A 82 10.12 25.71 49.97
CA ALA A 82 9.31 25.10 48.95
C ALA A 82 10.20 24.20 48.08
N ALA A 83 9.91 22.90 48.10
CA ALA A 83 10.49 21.89 47.23
C ALA A 83 9.95 22.07 45.79
N GLN A 84 10.17 23.27 45.20
CA GLN A 84 9.68 23.62 43.87
C GLN A 84 10.59 23.15 42.73
N GLY A 85 11.76 22.56 43.02
CA GLY A 85 12.71 22.14 42.00
C GLY A 85 12.47 20.74 41.42
N GLY A 86 11.77 19.87 42.16
CA GLY A 86 11.56 18.48 41.75
C GLY A 86 10.47 18.29 40.69
N ASP A 87 9.44 19.12 40.72
CA ASP A 87 8.25 18.95 39.90
C ASP A 87 8.49 19.31 38.43
N ALA A 88 9.28 20.35 38.16
CA ALA A 88 9.62 20.77 36.80
C ALA A 88 10.46 19.71 36.05
N ALA A 89 11.41 19.08 36.72
CA ALA A 89 12.22 18.02 36.13
C ALA A 89 11.39 16.74 35.87
N ARG A 90 10.48 16.40 36.77
CA ARG A 90 9.56 15.28 36.63
C ARG A 90 8.57 15.53 35.51
N THR A 91 7.99 16.72 35.43
CA THR A 91 7.08 17.11 34.37
C THR A 91 7.76 17.07 33.00
N ARG A 92 9.00 17.56 32.87
CA ARG A 92 9.78 17.50 31.64
C ARG A 92 10.04 16.05 31.20
N ARG A 93 10.39 15.15 32.12
CA ARG A 93 10.59 13.72 31.82
C ARG A 93 9.31 13.06 31.36
N LEU A 94 8.16 13.34 31.98
CA LEU A 94 6.86 12.82 31.60
C LEU A 94 6.43 13.37 30.24
N ALA A 95 6.63 14.67 29.99
CA ALA A 95 6.35 15.30 28.71
C ALA A 95 7.21 14.70 27.59
N LEU A 96 8.51 14.50 27.83
CA LEU A 96 9.41 13.86 26.86
C LEU A 96 9.00 12.42 26.58
N ALA A 97 8.66 11.65 27.61
CA ALA A 97 8.19 10.28 27.45
C ALA A 97 6.88 10.21 26.64
N LEU A 98 5.96 11.14 26.86
CA LEU A 98 4.72 11.25 26.08
C LEU A 98 5.01 11.59 24.62
N LEU A 99 5.88 12.57 24.36
CA LEU A 99 6.27 12.95 23.00
C LEU A 99 6.94 11.78 22.25
N LEU A 100 7.82 11.04 22.92
CA LEU A 100 8.45 9.85 22.33
C LEU A 100 7.42 8.76 21.99
N ARG A 101 6.44 8.54 22.86
CA ARG A 101 5.35 7.57 22.58
C ARG A 101 4.49 8.02 21.40
N LEU A 102 4.14 9.30 21.33
CA LEU A 102 3.38 9.85 20.22
C LEU A 102 4.17 9.78 18.91
N ALA A 103 5.46 10.09 18.95
CA ALA A 103 6.34 9.97 17.77
C ALA A 103 6.46 8.52 17.30
N ALA A 104 6.62 7.57 18.22
CA ALA A 104 6.66 6.14 17.91
C ALA A 104 5.32 5.65 17.31
N ALA A 105 4.19 6.09 17.88
CA ALA A 105 2.87 5.74 17.34
C ALA A 105 2.66 6.34 15.94
N ALA A 106 3.07 7.59 15.71
CA ALA A 106 2.99 8.22 14.39
C ALA A 106 3.88 7.51 13.37
N ALA A 107 5.11 7.12 13.76
CA ALA A 107 6.01 6.35 12.90
C ALA A 107 5.42 4.97 12.57
N ALA A 108 4.87 4.26 13.56
CA ALA A 108 4.20 2.98 13.33
C ALA A 108 3.00 3.10 12.39
N LEU A 109 2.18 4.14 12.56
CA LEU A 109 1.05 4.42 11.69
C LEU A 109 1.50 4.73 10.25
N THR A 110 2.55 5.52 10.08
CA THR A 110 3.11 5.86 8.75
C THR A 110 3.62 4.60 8.03
N VAL A 111 4.33 3.73 8.76
CA VAL A 111 4.78 2.45 8.21
C VAL A 111 3.60 1.55 7.86
N LEU A 112 2.61 1.44 8.74
CA LEU A 112 1.40 0.65 8.50
C LEU A 112 0.65 1.12 7.25
N LEU A 113 0.41 2.42 7.11
CA LEU A 113 -0.26 2.99 5.95
C LEU A 113 0.56 2.76 4.67
N GLY A 114 1.89 2.90 4.72
CA GLY A 114 2.77 2.65 3.57
C GLY A 114 2.79 1.19 3.13
N VAL A 115 2.60 0.24 4.04
CA VAL A 115 2.48 -1.20 3.71
C VAL A 115 1.09 -1.52 3.15
N VAL A 116 0.04 -0.92 3.71
CA VAL A 116 -1.36 -1.23 3.36
C VAL A 116 -1.83 -0.50 2.11
N LEU A 117 -1.41 0.75 1.94
CA LEU A 117 -1.86 1.62 0.85
C LEU A 117 -0.72 1.91 -0.12
N LEU A 118 -1.06 1.95 -1.39
CA LEU A 118 -0.20 2.43 -2.47
C LEU A 118 -0.86 3.66 -3.09
N VAL A 119 -0.16 4.78 -3.04
CA VAL A 119 -0.62 6.03 -3.66
C VAL A 119 0.23 6.29 -4.90
N THR A 120 -0.41 6.44 -6.04
CA THR A 120 0.25 6.71 -7.31
C THR A 120 -0.58 7.65 -8.18
N GLN A 121 0.06 8.29 -9.13
CA GLN A 121 -0.62 9.13 -10.12
C GLN A 121 -0.79 8.36 -11.42
N ALA A 122 -2.01 8.35 -11.96
CA ALA A 122 -2.29 7.80 -13.27
C ALA A 122 -1.61 8.63 -14.35
N ARG A 123 -1.06 7.95 -15.35
CA ARG A 123 -0.49 8.58 -16.54
C ARG A 123 -0.99 7.85 -17.77
N GLY A 124 -1.23 8.64 -18.82
CA GLY A 124 -1.79 8.13 -20.06
C GLY A 124 -3.32 8.08 -20.04
N GLN A 125 -3.88 7.55 -21.13
CA GLN A 125 -5.32 7.51 -21.36
C GLN A 125 -5.87 6.08 -21.47
N ASP A 126 -5.07 5.08 -21.13
CA ASP A 126 -5.42 3.66 -21.32
C ASP A 126 -6.68 3.24 -20.54
N MET A 127 -6.95 3.93 -19.44
CA MET A 127 -8.12 3.67 -18.59
C MET A 127 -9.22 4.75 -18.73
N PHE A 128 -9.17 5.55 -19.80
CA PHE A 128 -10.24 6.50 -20.09
C PHE A 128 -11.53 5.74 -20.45
N PRO A 129 -12.70 6.13 -19.96
CA PRO A 129 -13.03 7.35 -19.19
C PRO A 129 -12.94 7.18 -17.67
N ALA A 130 -12.77 5.96 -17.15
CA ALA A 130 -12.82 5.70 -15.72
C ALA A 130 -11.66 6.39 -14.96
N VAL A 131 -10.44 6.30 -15.50
CA VAL A 131 -9.25 6.97 -14.96
C VAL A 131 -8.68 7.88 -16.03
N LYS A 132 -8.38 9.12 -15.66
CA LYS A 132 -7.79 10.14 -16.54
C LYS A 132 -6.34 10.39 -16.19
N ASP A 133 -5.60 10.90 -17.15
CA ASP A 133 -4.23 11.35 -16.92
C ASP A 133 -4.17 12.38 -15.79
N GLY A 134 -3.24 12.18 -14.85
CA GLY A 134 -3.08 13.05 -13.69
C GLY A 134 -3.95 12.71 -12.48
N ASP A 135 -4.90 11.78 -12.58
CA ASP A 135 -5.70 11.34 -11.44
C ASP A 135 -4.82 10.65 -10.38
N LEU A 136 -5.10 10.90 -9.09
CA LEU A 136 -4.41 10.24 -7.99
C LEU A 136 -5.17 8.96 -7.61
N LEU A 137 -4.49 7.84 -7.69
CA LEU A 137 -5.02 6.52 -7.38
C LEU A 137 -4.54 6.08 -6.00
N ILE A 138 -5.47 5.64 -5.17
CA ILE A 138 -5.19 5.01 -3.88
C ILE A 138 -5.56 3.54 -4.01
N ALA A 139 -4.58 2.67 -3.88
CA ALA A 139 -4.78 1.23 -3.99
C ALA A 139 -4.49 0.52 -2.67
N TYR A 140 -5.30 -0.50 -2.38
CA TYR A 140 -5.15 -1.39 -1.24
C TYR A 140 -4.29 -2.59 -1.62
N ARG A 141 -3.17 -2.79 -0.93
CA ARG A 141 -2.12 -3.76 -1.29
C ARG A 141 -2.36 -5.16 -0.77
N LEU A 142 -3.13 -5.30 0.30
CA LEU A 142 -3.34 -6.60 0.95
C LEU A 142 -4.51 -7.40 0.36
N GLN A 143 -5.09 -6.92 -0.75
CA GLN A 143 -6.12 -7.64 -1.49
C GLN A 143 -5.54 -8.92 -2.10
N ARG A 144 -6.25 -10.05 -1.90
CA ARG A 144 -5.87 -11.36 -2.43
C ARG A 144 -6.99 -12.03 -3.23
N ARG A 145 -8.15 -11.41 -3.30
CA ARG A 145 -9.30 -11.90 -4.05
C ARG A 145 -9.73 -10.85 -5.06
N TRP A 146 -9.70 -11.21 -6.29
CA TRP A 146 -10.03 -10.33 -7.40
C TRP A 146 -11.44 -10.62 -7.87
N ARG A 147 -12.16 -9.56 -8.21
CA ARG A 147 -13.49 -9.64 -8.78
C ARG A 147 -13.48 -9.02 -10.15
N GLN A 148 -14.37 -9.47 -11.01
CA GLN A 148 -14.65 -8.83 -12.27
C GLN A 148 -14.95 -7.33 -12.05
N ASP A 149 -14.47 -6.48 -12.93
CA ASP A 149 -14.52 -5.02 -12.88
C ASP A 149 -13.66 -4.33 -11.83
N ASP A 150 -12.88 -5.06 -11.02
CA ASP A 150 -11.90 -4.42 -10.14
C ASP A 150 -10.83 -3.70 -10.95
N ILE A 151 -10.56 -2.43 -10.62
CA ILE A 151 -9.41 -1.71 -11.17
C ILE A 151 -8.20 -2.05 -10.31
N VAL A 152 -7.14 -2.50 -10.95
CA VAL A 152 -5.91 -2.95 -10.28
C VAL A 152 -4.68 -2.24 -10.81
N LEU A 153 -3.70 -2.06 -9.93
CA LEU A 153 -2.34 -1.68 -10.29
C LEU A 153 -1.51 -2.95 -10.40
N TYR A 154 -0.86 -3.16 -11.53
CA TYR A 154 -0.01 -4.33 -11.76
C TYR A 154 1.34 -3.93 -12.36
N ARG A 155 2.33 -4.77 -12.18
CA ARG A 155 3.66 -4.54 -12.73
C ARG A 155 3.84 -5.34 -14.01
N GLN A 156 4.34 -4.66 -15.02
CA GLN A 156 4.79 -5.29 -16.25
C GLN A 156 6.25 -4.87 -16.51
N GLY A 157 7.17 -5.79 -16.23
CA GLY A 157 8.57 -5.43 -16.09
C GLY A 157 8.78 -4.40 -14.98
N ASP A 158 9.44 -3.29 -15.29
CA ASP A 158 9.68 -2.20 -14.35
C ASP A 158 8.55 -1.15 -14.31
N THR A 159 7.54 -1.32 -15.17
CA THR A 159 6.45 -0.34 -15.30
C THR A 159 5.26 -0.74 -14.44
N LEU A 160 4.69 0.23 -13.72
CA LEU A 160 3.42 0.08 -13.02
C LEU A 160 2.30 0.50 -13.96
N CYS A 161 1.41 -0.43 -14.26
CA CYS A 161 0.27 -0.26 -15.14
C CYS A 161 -1.04 -0.28 -14.38
N VAL A 162 -2.09 0.25 -14.98
CA VAL A 162 -3.46 0.19 -14.48
C VAL A 162 -4.28 -0.66 -15.43
N GLY A 163 -5.11 -1.53 -14.91
CA GLY A 163 -6.01 -2.35 -15.72
C GLY A 163 -7.27 -2.73 -14.95
N ARG A 164 -8.26 -3.20 -15.68
CA ARG A 164 -9.51 -3.73 -15.12
C ARG A 164 -9.52 -5.24 -15.24
N VAL A 165 -9.89 -5.92 -14.17
CA VAL A 165 -10.05 -7.38 -14.17
C VAL A 165 -11.26 -7.74 -15.01
N ALA A 166 -11.05 -8.45 -16.11
CA ALA A 166 -12.10 -8.99 -16.92
C ALA A 166 -12.43 -10.44 -16.54
N ALA A 167 -11.38 -11.23 -16.25
CA ALA A 167 -11.52 -12.63 -15.88
C ALA A 167 -10.37 -13.04 -14.93
N ALA A 168 -10.56 -14.11 -14.17
CA ALA A 168 -9.60 -14.68 -13.26
C ALA A 168 -9.26 -16.13 -13.64
N GLY A 169 -8.32 -16.74 -12.92
CA GLY A 169 -7.90 -18.13 -13.17
C GLY A 169 -9.08 -19.09 -13.25
N GLY A 170 -9.08 -19.95 -14.27
CA GLY A 170 -10.15 -20.89 -14.60
C GLY A 170 -11.26 -20.33 -15.50
N ASP A 171 -11.39 -19.02 -15.65
CA ASP A 171 -12.40 -18.42 -16.50
C ASP A 171 -12.05 -18.56 -17.99
N VAL A 172 -13.08 -18.66 -18.83
CA VAL A 172 -12.95 -18.71 -20.29
C VAL A 172 -13.38 -17.37 -20.88
N VAL A 173 -12.46 -16.71 -21.57
CA VAL A 173 -12.67 -15.44 -22.25
C VAL A 173 -12.92 -15.70 -23.73
N LEU A 174 -14.00 -15.17 -24.27
CA LEU A 174 -14.33 -15.18 -25.68
C LEU A 174 -14.42 -13.75 -26.20
N LEU A 175 -13.68 -13.49 -27.25
CA LEU A 175 -13.75 -12.26 -28.05
C LEU A 175 -13.96 -12.66 -29.50
N ASP A 176 -14.81 -11.92 -30.18
CA ASP A 176 -15.10 -12.11 -31.61
C ASP A 176 -15.10 -10.76 -32.34
N ASP A 177 -15.34 -10.83 -33.64
CA ASP A 177 -15.38 -9.68 -34.52
C ASP A 177 -16.61 -8.78 -34.29
N SER A 178 -17.57 -9.20 -33.47
CA SER A 178 -18.69 -8.34 -33.05
C SER A 178 -18.27 -7.27 -32.03
N GLY A 179 -17.12 -7.46 -31.40
CA GLY A 179 -16.63 -6.58 -30.35
C GLY A 179 -17.27 -6.85 -28.98
N GLU A 180 -17.93 -8.00 -28.82
CA GLU A 180 -18.49 -8.46 -27.56
C GLU A 180 -17.45 -9.23 -26.75
N LEU A 181 -17.36 -8.89 -25.48
CA LEU A 181 -16.59 -9.67 -24.50
C LEU A 181 -17.53 -10.62 -23.77
N ARG A 182 -17.25 -11.91 -23.82
CA ARG A 182 -17.96 -12.93 -23.03
C ARG A 182 -16.99 -13.63 -22.08
N VAL A 183 -17.42 -13.78 -20.84
CA VAL A 183 -16.67 -14.53 -19.83
C VAL A 183 -17.56 -15.68 -19.36
N ASN A 184 -17.07 -16.91 -19.48
CA ASN A 184 -17.83 -18.14 -19.18
C ASN A 184 -19.20 -18.18 -19.93
N GLY A 185 -19.23 -17.68 -21.18
CA GLY A 185 -20.44 -17.60 -22.00
C GLY A 185 -21.37 -16.42 -21.65
N THR A 186 -21.14 -15.71 -20.54
CA THR A 186 -21.95 -14.55 -20.17
C THR A 186 -21.41 -13.29 -20.82
N LEU A 187 -22.27 -12.50 -21.45
CA LEU A 187 -21.90 -11.23 -22.05
C LEU A 187 -21.49 -10.25 -20.94
N HIS A 188 -20.30 -9.70 -21.07
CA HIS A 188 -19.78 -8.69 -20.17
C HIS A 188 -20.23 -7.30 -20.63
N THR A 189 -21.33 -6.83 -20.07
CA THR A 189 -21.87 -5.48 -20.32
C THR A 189 -21.41 -4.53 -19.23
N GLY A 190 -20.13 -4.19 -19.21
CA GLY A 190 -19.60 -3.20 -18.28
C GLY A 190 -19.94 -1.76 -18.69
N GLU A 191 -19.66 -0.78 -17.83
CA GLU A 191 -19.80 0.66 -18.11
C GLU A 191 -18.82 1.18 -19.19
N ILE A 192 -18.16 0.27 -19.90
CA ILE A 192 -17.11 0.59 -20.88
C ILE A 192 -17.77 0.85 -22.24
N PRO A 193 -17.65 2.08 -22.78
CA PRO A 193 -18.33 2.44 -24.02
C PRO A 193 -17.66 1.88 -25.29
N TYR A 194 -16.49 1.22 -25.14
CA TYR A 194 -15.70 0.74 -26.28
C TYR A 194 -15.91 -0.74 -26.52
N ALA A 195 -16.13 -1.11 -27.79
CA ALA A 195 -16.12 -2.49 -28.22
C ALA A 195 -14.76 -3.15 -27.98
N THR A 196 -14.75 -4.45 -27.66
CA THR A 196 -13.54 -5.19 -27.29
C THR A 196 -13.22 -6.20 -28.38
N TYR A 197 -12.38 -5.82 -29.34
CA TYR A 197 -11.94 -6.70 -30.41
C TYR A 197 -10.74 -7.56 -30.00
N PRO A 198 -10.61 -8.78 -30.58
CA PRO A 198 -9.40 -9.57 -30.47
C PRO A 198 -8.18 -8.76 -30.93
N ALA A 199 -7.03 -8.99 -30.33
CA ALA A 199 -5.75 -8.44 -30.76
C ALA A 199 -4.86 -9.58 -31.28
N GLU A 200 -3.84 -9.24 -32.06
CA GLU A 200 -2.86 -10.21 -32.54
C GLU A 200 -2.10 -10.84 -31.35
N GLY A 201 -1.93 -12.16 -31.39
CA GLY A 201 -1.13 -12.89 -30.40
C GLY A 201 -1.89 -13.87 -29.52
N LEU A 202 -3.22 -13.79 -29.42
CA LEU A 202 -4.05 -14.75 -28.68
C LEU A 202 -5.13 -15.36 -29.56
N THR A 203 -5.40 -16.65 -29.32
CA THR A 203 -6.52 -17.36 -29.89
C THR A 203 -7.68 -17.47 -28.92
N TYR A 204 -8.89 -17.25 -29.37
CA TYR A 204 -10.10 -17.36 -28.54
C TYR A 204 -10.91 -18.58 -28.95
N PRO A 205 -11.60 -19.27 -28.01
CA PRO A 205 -11.71 -18.95 -26.59
C PRO A 205 -10.37 -19.12 -25.86
N TYR A 206 -10.08 -18.18 -24.94
CA TYR A 206 -8.86 -18.18 -24.11
C TYR A 206 -9.21 -18.56 -22.67
N THR A 207 -8.62 -19.65 -22.17
CA THR A 207 -8.77 -20.05 -20.77
C THR A 207 -7.67 -19.37 -19.94
N VAL A 208 -8.05 -18.60 -18.93
CA VAL A 208 -7.11 -17.94 -18.02
C VAL A 208 -6.46 -18.99 -17.12
N PRO A 209 -5.11 -19.09 -17.09
CA PRO A 209 -4.44 -20.02 -16.20
C PRO A 209 -4.72 -19.73 -14.72
N GLU A 210 -4.69 -20.75 -13.87
CA GLU A 210 -4.79 -20.58 -12.41
C GLU A 210 -3.69 -19.66 -11.87
N GLY A 211 -4.06 -18.72 -10.98
CA GLY A 211 -3.13 -17.73 -10.43
C GLY A 211 -2.82 -16.56 -11.38
N TYR A 212 -3.60 -16.41 -12.45
CA TYR A 212 -3.48 -15.33 -13.41
C TYR A 212 -4.79 -14.55 -13.53
N LEU A 213 -4.67 -13.31 -14.00
CA LEU A 213 -5.78 -12.42 -14.27
C LEU A 213 -5.75 -11.98 -15.74
N PHE A 214 -6.91 -11.91 -16.35
CA PHE A 214 -7.07 -11.30 -17.66
C PHE A 214 -7.47 -9.84 -17.47
N LEU A 215 -6.52 -8.93 -17.71
CA LEU A 215 -6.66 -7.51 -17.47
C LEU A 215 -6.89 -6.77 -18.77
N LEU A 216 -7.86 -5.87 -18.79
CA LEU A 216 -8.16 -5.04 -19.93
C LEU A 216 -8.02 -3.56 -19.59
N CYS A 217 -7.62 -2.77 -20.59
CA CYS A 217 -7.69 -1.32 -20.53
C CYS A 217 -9.13 -0.86 -20.81
N ASP A 218 -9.59 0.21 -20.16
CA ASP A 218 -10.94 0.75 -20.45
C ASP A 218 -10.99 1.40 -21.83
N HIS A 219 -9.89 2.01 -22.27
CA HIS A 219 -9.75 2.53 -23.64
C HIS A 219 -9.37 1.40 -24.59
N ARG A 220 -10.34 0.54 -24.92
CA ARG A 220 -10.18 -0.73 -25.64
C ARG A 220 -9.48 -0.61 -26.99
N THR A 221 -9.58 0.56 -27.65
CA THR A 221 -9.05 0.79 -29.01
C THR A 221 -7.58 1.24 -29.02
N GLN A 222 -7.05 1.75 -27.92
CA GLN A 222 -5.67 2.28 -27.85
C GLN A 222 -4.81 1.57 -26.79
N GLY A 223 -5.43 1.04 -25.73
CA GLY A 223 -4.72 0.39 -24.63
C GLY A 223 -4.11 -0.94 -25.05
N ARG A 224 -2.87 -1.19 -24.57
CA ARG A 224 -2.24 -2.51 -24.67
C ARG A 224 -2.45 -3.29 -23.39
N ASP A 225 -3.13 -4.40 -23.47
CA ASP A 225 -3.60 -5.19 -22.36
C ASP A 225 -3.45 -6.69 -22.62
N SER A 226 -4.09 -7.52 -21.79
CA SER A 226 -4.00 -8.98 -21.90
C SER A 226 -4.40 -9.55 -23.25
N ARG A 227 -5.10 -8.81 -24.11
CA ARG A 227 -5.37 -9.22 -25.49
C ARG A 227 -4.09 -9.34 -26.31
N HIS A 228 -3.04 -8.57 -25.95
CA HIS A 228 -1.77 -8.51 -26.68
C HIS A 228 -0.70 -9.41 -26.08
N PHE A 229 -0.64 -9.52 -24.74
CA PHE A 229 0.46 -10.21 -24.05
C PHE A 229 0.01 -11.38 -23.17
N GLY A 230 -1.30 -11.69 -23.14
CA GLY A 230 -1.83 -12.77 -22.34
C GLY A 230 -2.19 -12.38 -20.92
N ALA A 231 -2.56 -13.40 -20.13
CA ALA A 231 -2.91 -13.21 -18.72
C ALA A 231 -1.69 -12.79 -17.88
N VAL A 232 -1.96 -12.01 -16.85
CA VAL A 232 -0.96 -11.41 -15.93
C VAL A 232 -0.96 -12.18 -14.61
N PRO A 233 0.21 -12.57 -14.07
CA PRO A 233 0.27 -13.27 -12.79
C PRO A 233 -0.32 -12.42 -11.66
N GLU A 234 -1.10 -13.01 -10.75
CA GLU A 234 -1.65 -12.33 -9.58
C GLU A 234 -0.57 -11.73 -8.68
N ASP A 235 0.60 -12.37 -8.60
CA ASP A 235 1.74 -11.86 -7.82
C ASP A 235 2.31 -10.56 -8.35
N SER A 236 2.09 -10.23 -9.62
CA SER A 236 2.47 -8.95 -10.21
C SER A 236 1.52 -7.81 -9.84
N VAL A 237 0.34 -8.13 -9.26
CA VAL A 237 -0.63 -7.13 -8.87
C VAL A 237 -0.19 -6.43 -7.58
N ALA A 238 0.07 -5.13 -7.70
CA ALA A 238 0.53 -4.30 -6.59
C ALA A 238 -0.60 -3.89 -5.63
N GLY A 239 -1.86 -3.88 -6.11
CA GLY A 239 -3.02 -3.58 -5.26
C GLY A 239 -4.28 -3.25 -6.07
N LYS A 240 -5.43 -3.29 -5.38
CA LYS A 240 -6.74 -2.90 -5.91
C LYS A 240 -6.96 -1.41 -5.67
N VAL A 241 -7.35 -0.68 -6.70
CA VAL A 241 -7.73 0.73 -6.59
C VAL A 241 -9.05 0.83 -5.84
N ILE A 242 -9.04 1.53 -4.70
CA ILE A 242 -10.20 1.72 -3.84
C ILE A 242 -10.76 3.14 -3.95
N THR A 243 -9.92 4.08 -4.34
CA THR A 243 -10.31 5.49 -4.44
C THR A 243 -9.52 6.18 -5.55
N LEU A 244 -10.21 7.03 -6.26
CA LEU A 244 -9.67 7.86 -7.31
C LEU A 244 -9.98 9.32 -6.96
N LEU A 245 -8.93 10.13 -6.86
CA LEU A 245 -9.05 11.57 -6.64
C LEU A 245 -8.78 12.28 -7.96
N ARG A 246 -9.83 12.83 -8.55
CA ARG A 246 -9.73 13.56 -9.80
C ARG A 246 -9.09 14.92 -9.60
N ARG A 247 -8.09 15.19 -10.38
CA ARG A 247 -7.58 16.55 -10.52
C ARG A 247 -8.63 17.37 -11.28
N ARG A 248 -9.34 18.24 -10.56
CA ARG A 248 -10.14 19.27 -11.23
C ARG A 248 -9.17 20.21 -11.91
N GLY A 249 -9.23 20.31 -13.24
CA GLY A 249 -8.45 21.30 -13.98
C GLY A 249 -8.78 22.69 -13.45
N LEU A 250 -7.73 23.39 -13.07
CA LEU A 250 -7.78 24.86 -12.92
C LEU A 250 -7.74 25.46 -14.30
#